data_54205eeae8f5a623ff8f13fa19cc3f80
#
_entry.id   54205eeae8f5a623ff8f13fa19cc3f80
#
_cell.length_a   1.000
_cell.length_b   1.000
_cell.length_c   1.000
_cell.angle_alpha   90.00
_cell.angle_beta   90.00
_cell.angle_gamma   90.00
#
_symmetry.space_group_name_H-M   'P 1'
#
loop_
_entity.id
_entity.type
_entity.pdbx_description
1 polymer ?
#
loop_
_entity_poly.entity_id
_entity_poly.type
_entity_poly.pdbx_seq_one_letter_code
_entity_poly.pdbx_strand_id
1 'polypeptide(L)'
;MSMPSSLQAQTTQPKDTTMTRTVVVEQEYNPDIMDASKVNVLPKVEEPTVSKKEVEYATTFFPATSVPAGLMRPYTGKEVQPGTTPGYVRAGYGNYGNLDILANYLFRLSQKDKLNVRFQMDGMDGKLTLPFTDSKKWNAFYYRTRANVDYTHQFDKLDLNIAGNFGLSNFNFQPESVNSKQKFTSGDFHAGIHFTDETAPLRFNAETNLLMYERQHNMFNESEANTGIKETIIRTKGDVTGAIGDQQLITIALEMNNLLYNGYTKNVSTGDEYFKNYTTLLLNPYYELDNDDWKLHIGANVDLSFGFDKSFRISPDITAQY
;
A
#
# COMPACT_ATOMS: atom_id res chain seq x y z
N MET A 1 -40.79 33.75 -55.61
CA MET A 1 -40.11 34.54 -56.67
C MET A 1 -38.62 34.59 -56.30
N SER A 2 -37.85 34.10 -57.22
CA SER A 2 -36.42 34.35 -57.51
C SER A 2 -35.32 33.77 -56.59
N MET A 3 -34.78 32.66 -57.02
CA MET A 3 -33.32 32.45 -57.09
C MET A 3 -32.73 33.42 -58.16
N PRO A 4 -31.41 33.72 -58.15
CA PRO A 4 -30.27 32.86 -58.40
C PRO A 4 -29.02 33.34 -57.64
N SER A 5 -27.84 32.84 -57.70
CA SER A 5 -26.99 32.18 -58.68
C SER A 5 -25.69 31.75 -58.00
N SER A 6 -25.18 30.66 -58.44
CA SER A 6 -23.86 30.10 -58.24
C SER A 6 -22.70 31.05 -58.60
N LEU A 7 -21.62 31.04 -57.83
CA LEU A 7 -20.27 31.39 -58.30
C LEU A 7 -19.28 30.28 -57.84
N GLN A 8 -18.87 29.50 -58.83
CA GLN A 8 -17.73 28.62 -58.76
C GLN A 8 -16.44 29.43 -58.75
N ALA A 9 -15.59 29.24 -57.81
CA ALA A 9 -14.18 29.60 -57.93
C ALA A 9 -13.36 28.32 -57.95
N GLN A 10 -12.87 28.01 -59.13
CA GLN A 10 -11.77 27.02 -59.34
C GLN A 10 -10.50 27.57 -58.69
N THR A 11 -9.95 26.90 -57.74
CA THR A 11 -8.57 27.05 -57.33
C THR A 11 -7.82 25.76 -57.65
N THR A 12 -6.83 25.93 -58.54
CA THR A 12 -5.85 24.98 -58.99
C THR A 12 -5.13 24.29 -57.81
N GLN A 13 -5.22 22.99 -57.77
CA GLN A 13 -4.41 22.16 -56.90
C GLN A 13 -2.95 22.13 -57.37
N PRO A 14 -1.97 22.22 -56.46
CA PRO A 14 -0.65 21.73 -56.75
C PRO A 14 -0.66 20.21 -56.66
N LYS A 15 -0.18 19.60 -57.67
CA LYS A 15 -0.03 18.16 -57.85
C LYS A 15 1.13 17.68 -56.99
N ASP A 16 0.81 17.27 -55.78
CA ASP A 16 1.78 16.58 -54.92
C ASP A 16 1.67 15.08 -55.18
N THR A 17 2.69 14.56 -55.81
CA THR A 17 2.84 13.13 -56.16
C THR A 17 3.51 12.42 -55.00
N THR A 18 2.85 12.25 -53.89
CA THR A 18 3.22 11.26 -52.90
C THR A 18 2.55 9.93 -53.24
N MET A 19 3.34 9.04 -53.82
CA MET A 19 2.94 7.66 -53.98
C MET A 19 2.88 6.94 -52.66
N THR A 20 1.71 6.94 -52.05
CA THR A 20 1.41 6.06 -50.90
C THR A 20 1.18 4.65 -51.44
N ARG A 21 2.23 3.87 -51.45
CA ARG A 21 2.13 2.44 -51.73
C ARG A 21 1.76 1.70 -50.46
N THR A 22 0.47 1.43 -50.27
CA THR A 22 0.02 0.55 -49.20
C THR A 22 0.41 -0.88 -49.58
N VAL A 23 1.43 -1.41 -48.94
CA VAL A 23 1.76 -2.83 -49.06
C VAL A 23 0.91 -3.54 -47.99
N VAL A 24 -0.19 -4.16 -48.42
CA VAL A 24 -0.93 -5.11 -47.57
C VAL A 24 -0.13 -6.40 -47.62
N VAL A 25 0.59 -6.70 -46.55
CA VAL A 25 1.18 -8.01 -46.33
C VAL A 25 0.11 -8.85 -45.65
N GLU A 26 -0.62 -9.62 -46.40
CA GLU A 26 -1.39 -10.74 -45.87
C GLU A 26 -0.39 -11.84 -45.53
N GLN A 27 -0.02 -11.89 -44.25
CA GLN A 27 0.71 -13.04 -43.73
C GLN A 27 -0.34 -14.02 -43.24
N GLU A 28 -0.56 -15.04 -44.01
CA GLU A 28 -1.37 -16.20 -43.60
C GLU A 28 -0.65 -16.79 -42.38
N TYR A 29 -1.28 -16.61 -41.22
CA TYR A 29 -0.78 -17.20 -39.99
C TYR A 29 -1.12 -18.69 -40.04
N ASN A 30 -0.15 -19.47 -40.45
CA ASN A 30 -0.18 -20.92 -40.36
C ASN A 30 0.38 -21.29 -38.98
N PRO A 31 -0.47 -21.67 -37.99
CA PRO A 31 0.01 -22.19 -36.74
C PRO A 31 0.46 -23.64 -36.93
N ASP A 32 1.59 -23.85 -37.56
CA ASP A 32 2.30 -25.10 -37.37
C ASP A 32 2.77 -25.10 -35.91
N ILE A 33 1.95 -25.71 -35.09
CA ILE A 33 2.37 -26.16 -33.77
C ILE A 33 3.35 -27.29 -34.05
N MET A 34 4.60 -26.90 -34.31
CA MET A 34 5.68 -27.84 -34.17
C MET A 34 5.63 -28.33 -32.74
N ASP A 35 5.38 -29.60 -32.57
CA ASP A 35 5.54 -30.29 -31.28
C ASP A 35 6.85 -29.81 -30.70
N ALA A 36 6.74 -28.98 -29.67
CA ALA A 36 7.87 -28.57 -28.86
C ALA A 36 8.31 -29.81 -28.08
N SER A 37 8.96 -30.73 -28.75
CA SER A 37 9.71 -31.74 -28.05
C SER A 37 10.73 -30.99 -27.20
N LYS A 38 10.49 -31.04 -25.90
CA LYS A 38 11.40 -30.51 -24.90
C LYS A 38 12.74 -31.18 -25.12
N VAL A 39 13.61 -30.54 -25.89
CA VAL A 39 14.98 -30.98 -26.03
C VAL A 39 15.65 -30.73 -24.72
N ASN A 40 15.60 -31.74 -23.85
CA ASN A 40 16.33 -31.77 -22.59
C ASN A 40 17.80 -32.06 -22.88
N VAL A 41 18.38 -31.31 -23.80
CA VAL A 41 19.82 -31.31 -24.00
C VAL A 41 20.34 -30.14 -23.16
N LEU A 42 20.88 -30.46 -22.03
CA LEU A 42 21.74 -29.53 -21.31
C LEU A 42 22.75 -29.01 -22.35
N PRO A 43 22.87 -27.70 -22.52
CA PRO A 43 23.88 -27.17 -23.41
C PRO A 43 25.23 -27.73 -22.96
N LYS A 44 25.89 -28.46 -23.84
CA LYS A 44 27.24 -28.95 -23.60
C LYS A 44 28.10 -27.70 -23.49
N VAL A 45 28.41 -27.33 -22.23
CA VAL A 45 29.33 -26.24 -21.96
C VAL A 45 30.66 -26.70 -22.51
N GLU A 46 31.05 -26.20 -23.68
CA GLU A 46 32.41 -26.36 -24.14
C GLU A 46 33.28 -25.65 -23.12
N GLU A 47 34.20 -26.43 -22.55
CA GLU A 47 35.21 -25.83 -21.68
C GLU A 47 35.90 -24.72 -22.42
N PRO A 48 35.98 -23.50 -21.85
CA PRO A 48 36.64 -22.42 -22.53
C PRO A 48 38.10 -22.82 -22.82
N THR A 49 38.45 -22.86 -24.10
CA THR A 49 39.81 -23.15 -24.60
C THR A 49 40.80 -22.04 -24.24
N VAL A 50 40.48 -21.19 -23.30
CA VAL A 50 41.40 -20.18 -22.73
C VAL A 50 42.31 -20.89 -21.75
N SER A 51 43.50 -21.21 -22.16
CA SER A 51 44.56 -21.55 -21.24
C SER A 51 44.62 -20.49 -20.16
N LYS A 52 44.66 -20.91 -18.88
CA LYS A 52 44.89 -20.00 -17.76
C LYS A 52 46.14 -19.21 -18.08
N LYS A 53 45.93 -17.96 -18.54
CA LYS A 53 47.03 -17.04 -18.70
C LYS A 53 47.44 -16.69 -17.28
N GLU A 54 48.60 -17.11 -16.88
CA GLU A 54 49.21 -16.69 -15.65
C GLU A 54 49.40 -15.17 -15.76
N VAL A 55 48.55 -14.43 -15.10
CA VAL A 55 48.62 -12.98 -15.05
C VAL A 55 49.58 -12.66 -13.92
N GLU A 56 50.81 -12.40 -14.28
CA GLU A 56 51.72 -11.76 -13.36
C GLU A 56 51.17 -10.36 -13.08
N TYR A 57 50.58 -10.19 -11.93
CA TYR A 57 50.24 -8.88 -11.39
C TYR A 57 51.55 -8.19 -10.98
N ALA A 58 52.09 -7.34 -11.83
CA ALA A 58 53.10 -6.42 -11.38
C ALA A 58 52.46 -5.45 -10.37
N THR A 59 52.51 -5.79 -9.13
CA THR A 59 52.08 -4.92 -8.05
C THR A 59 53.09 -3.80 -7.90
N THR A 60 52.84 -2.68 -8.62
CA THR A 60 53.56 -1.41 -8.45
C THR A 60 53.18 -0.69 -7.14
N PHE A 61 52.19 -1.19 -6.44
CA PHE A 61 51.86 -0.75 -5.08
C PHE A 61 52.23 -1.87 -4.13
N PHE A 62 53.14 -1.57 -3.22
CA PHE A 62 53.36 -2.44 -2.07
C PHE A 62 51.99 -2.57 -1.38
N PRO A 63 51.42 -3.77 -1.27
CA PRO A 63 50.31 -3.94 -0.37
C PRO A 63 50.75 -3.45 1.00
N ALA A 64 49.86 -2.75 1.68
CA ALA A 64 50.12 -2.30 3.05
C ALA A 64 50.72 -3.47 3.80
N THR A 65 51.92 -3.26 4.32
CA THR A 65 52.81 -4.27 4.93
C THR A 65 52.21 -4.95 6.17
N SER A 66 51.01 -4.60 6.54
CA SER A 66 50.20 -5.30 7.50
C SER A 66 48.72 -5.07 7.12
N VAL A 67 48.15 -5.97 6.36
CA VAL A 67 46.74 -6.25 6.57
C VAL A 67 46.68 -6.83 7.98
N PRO A 68 46.04 -6.17 8.96
CA PRO A 68 45.83 -6.84 10.24
C PRO A 68 45.07 -8.10 9.93
N ALA A 69 45.76 -9.25 9.97
CA ALA A 69 45.09 -10.53 9.96
C ALA A 69 44.37 -10.63 11.31
N GLY A 70 43.21 -9.93 11.40
CA GLY A 70 42.27 -10.19 12.43
C GLY A 70 41.88 -11.64 12.21
N LEU A 71 42.36 -12.54 13.07
CA LEU A 71 41.91 -13.89 13.13
C LEU A 71 40.37 -13.83 13.12
N MET A 72 39.76 -14.19 12.00
CA MET A 72 38.33 -14.42 11.95
C MET A 72 38.06 -15.46 13.05
N ARG A 73 37.50 -14.98 14.14
CA ARG A 73 37.06 -15.90 15.20
C ARG A 73 36.05 -16.84 14.55
N PRO A 74 36.22 -18.17 14.74
CA PRO A 74 35.24 -19.11 14.19
C PRO A 74 33.85 -18.68 14.68
N TYR A 75 32.89 -18.58 13.76
CA TYR A 75 31.50 -18.29 14.09
C TYR A 75 30.98 -19.31 15.07
N THR A 76 30.83 -18.96 16.32
CA THR A 76 30.41 -19.89 17.40
C THR A 76 28.89 -19.98 17.51
N GLY A 77 28.11 -19.41 16.58
CA GLY A 77 26.65 -19.44 16.63
C GLY A 77 26.03 -18.57 17.73
N LYS A 78 26.84 -17.95 18.58
CA LYS A 78 26.43 -17.02 19.62
C LYS A 78 27.04 -15.65 19.34
N GLU A 79 26.77 -15.09 18.17
CA GLU A 79 26.91 -13.66 18.04
C GLU A 79 25.90 -13.02 18.99
N VAL A 80 26.42 -12.53 20.11
CA VAL A 80 25.71 -11.51 20.86
C VAL A 80 25.67 -10.31 19.93
N GLN A 81 24.57 -10.12 19.23
CA GLN A 81 24.35 -8.91 18.46
C GLN A 81 24.63 -7.75 19.41
N PRO A 82 25.57 -6.84 19.07
CA PRO A 82 25.82 -5.68 19.91
C PRO A 82 24.48 -5.01 20.14
N GLY A 83 24.13 -4.79 21.41
CA GLY A 83 22.79 -4.45 21.85
C GLY A 83 22.15 -3.45 20.92
N THR A 84 21.07 -3.83 20.28
CA THR A 84 20.35 -2.95 19.37
C THR A 84 19.94 -1.71 20.15
N THR A 85 20.38 -0.56 19.68
CA THR A 85 20.01 0.73 20.29
C THR A 85 18.47 0.80 20.33
N PRO A 86 17.88 1.09 21.49
CA PRO A 86 16.42 1.06 21.65
C PRO A 86 15.70 2.13 20.82
N GLY A 87 16.42 3.08 20.26
CA GLY A 87 15.83 4.13 19.46
C GLY A 87 16.84 5.01 18.78
N TYR A 88 16.34 5.88 17.94
CA TYR A 88 17.14 6.90 17.25
C TYR A 88 16.33 8.17 17.00
N VAL A 89 17.03 9.26 16.83
CA VAL A 89 16.48 10.56 16.42
C VAL A 89 17.30 11.08 15.26
N ARG A 90 16.62 11.53 14.22
CA ARG A 90 17.20 12.26 13.09
C ARG A 90 16.47 13.59 12.96
N ALA A 91 17.21 14.67 12.80
CA ALA A 91 16.68 15.98 12.49
C ALA A 91 17.51 16.63 11.38
N GLY A 92 16.83 17.15 10.39
CA GLY A 92 17.42 17.84 9.25
C GLY A 92 16.67 19.14 8.96
N TYR A 93 17.42 20.17 8.59
CA TYR A 93 16.87 21.42 8.12
C TYR A 93 17.65 21.89 6.88
N GLY A 94 16.93 22.34 5.86
CA GLY A 94 17.53 22.69 4.56
C GLY A 94 16.91 23.91 3.89
N ASN A 95 17.31 24.14 2.66
CA ASN A 95 16.81 25.22 1.82
C ASN A 95 15.29 25.12 1.64
N TYR A 96 14.61 26.24 1.41
CA TYR A 96 13.17 26.35 1.28
C TYR A 96 12.40 25.87 2.53
N GLY A 97 12.99 26.07 3.71
CA GLY A 97 12.37 25.63 4.96
C GLY A 97 12.16 24.11 5.06
N ASN A 98 12.93 23.33 4.29
CA ASN A 98 12.86 21.87 4.39
C ASN A 98 13.18 21.43 5.80
N LEU A 99 12.26 20.69 6.39
CA LEU A 99 12.35 20.13 7.72
C LEU A 99 12.13 18.61 7.60
N ASP A 100 13.01 17.84 8.24
CA ASP A 100 12.87 16.38 8.39
C ASP A 100 13.22 16.01 9.82
N ILE A 101 12.23 15.55 10.56
CA ILE A 101 12.39 15.05 11.93
C ILE A 101 11.86 13.64 11.97
N LEU A 102 12.64 12.71 12.47
CA LEU A 102 12.24 11.34 12.71
C LEU A 102 12.79 10.89 14.06
N ALA A 103 11.90 10.48 14.93
CA ALA A 103 12.24 9.90 16.21
C ALA A 103 11.51 8.54 16.34
N ASN A 104 12.21 7.54 16.83
CA ASN A 104 11.64 6.26 17.16
C ASN A 104 12.30 5.71 18.41
N TYR A 105 11.51 5.19 19.33
CA TYR A 105 12.00 4.60 20.55
C TYR A 105 11.18 3.39 20.97
N LEU A 106 11.86 2.29 21.24
CA LEU A 106 11.28 1.06 21.75
C LEU A 106 11.54 0.93 23.25
N PHE A 107 10.51 1.14 24.05
CA PHE A 107 10.52 0.89 25.48
C PHE A 107 10.24 -0.59 25.74
N ARG A 108 11.18 -1.28 26.36
CA ARG A 108 10.98 -2.63 26.87
C ARG A 108 10.60 -2.50 28.34
N LEU A 109 9.29 -2.42 28.62
CA LEU A 109 8.80 -2.22 29.97
C LEU A 109 8.98 -3.46 30.84
N SER A 110 8.82 -4.64 30.21
CA SER A 110 9.11 -5.94 30.80
C SER A 110 9.55 -6.94 29.72
N GLN A 111 9.74 -8.21 30.06
CA GLN A 111 9.97 -9.27 29.08
C GLN A 111 8.75 -9.51 28.17
N LYS A 112 7.55 -9.23 28.71
CA LYS A 112 6.26 -9.43 28.03
C LYS A 112 5.67 -8.13 27.46
N ASP A 113 6.21 -6.96 27.84
CA ASP A 113 5.66 -5.64 27.50
C ASP A 113 6.61 -4.84 26.64
N LYS A 114 6.13 -4.42 25.49
CA LYS A 114 6.85 -3.57 24.54
C LYS A 114 5.98 -2.39 24.18
N LEU A 115 6.56 -1.19 24.23
CA LEU A 115 5.92 0.04 23.78
C LEU A 115 6.83 0.72 22.75
N ASN A 116 6.36 0.85 21.53
CA ASN A 116 7.06 1.57 20.48
C ASN A 116 6.40 2.94 20.27
N VAL A 117 7.21 3.99 20.30
CA VAL A 117 6.76 5.35 20.02
C VAL A 117 7.54 5.89 18.83
N ARG A 118 6.84 6.31 17.80
CA ARG A 118 7.42 6.90 16.59
C ARG A 118 6.80 8.26 16.31
N PHE A 119 7.65 9.21 16.01
CA PHE A 119 7.27 10.53 15.55
C PHE A 119 7.99 10.86 14.26
N GLN A 120 7.28 11.41 13.30
CA GLN A 120 7.83 11.89 12.04
C GLN A 120 7.19 13.22 11.68
N MET A 121 8.02 14.18 11.31
CA MET A 121 7.57 15.44 10.74
C MET A 121 8.46 15.79 9.56
N ASP A 122 7.85 16.01 8.41
CA ASP A 122 8.54 16.46 7.21
C ASP A 122 7.77 17.60 6.54
N GLY A 123 8.48 18.48 5.87
CA GLY A 123 7.83 19.58 5.22
C GLY A 123 8.77 20.59 4.58
N MET A 124 8.15 21.55 3.93
CA MET A 124 8.84 22.70 3.34
C MET A 124 7.94 23.94 3.37
N ASP A 125 8.56 25.10 3.37
CA ASP A 125 7.89 26.39 3.20
C ASP A 125 8.82 27.34 2.44
N GLY A 126 8.53 27.56 1.17
CA GLY A 126 9.42 28.32 0.33
C GLY A 126 8.77 28.93 -0.90
N LYS A 127 9.42 29.92 -1.46
CA LYS A 127 9.00 30.58 -2.69
C LYS A 127 9.60 29.85 -3.88
N LEU A 128 8.73 29.29 -4.72
CA LEU A 128 9.09 28.63 -5.98
C LEU A 128 8.80 29.55 -7.16
N THR A 129 9.71 29.61 -8.12
CA THR A 129 9.48 30.31 -9.39
C THR A 129 8.84 29.36 -10.37
N LEU A 130 7.70 29.73 -10.92
CA LEU A 130 6.94 28.90 -11.83
C LEU A 130 7.46 29.07 -13.26
N PRO A 131 7.88 27.98 -13.94
CA PRO A 131 8.52 28.09 -15.25
C PRO A 131 7.57 28.50 -16.39
N PHE A 132 6.26 28.40 -16.19
CA PHE A 132 5.26 28.62 -17.24
C PHE A 132 4.40 29.89 -17.07
N THR A 133 4.65 30.68 -16.05
CA THR A 133 3.84 31.88 -15.74
C THR A 133 4.75 33.06 -15.46
N ASP A 134 5.20 33.80 -16.49
CA ASP A 134 5.91 35.08 -16.40
C ASP A 134 6.71 35.33 -15.10
N SER A 135 7.46 34.31 -14.67
CA SER A 135 8.27 34.35 -13.44
C SER A 135 7.47 34.60 -12.15
N LYS A 136 6.17 34.31 -12.13
CA LYS A 136 5.34 34.45 -10.94
C LYS A 136 5.88 33.55 -9.83
N LYS A 137 6.09 34.10 -8.66
CA LYS A 137 6.52 33.37 -7.47
C LYS A 137 5.29 32.82 -6.75
N TRP A 138 5.36 31.54 -6.43
CA TRP A 138 4.36 30.85 -5.63
C TRP A 138 4.96 30.51 -4.26
N ASN A 139 4.28 30.86 -3.19
CA ASN A 139 4.65 30.45 -1.84
C ASN A 139 4.10 29.06 -1.59
N ALA A 140 4.91 28.04 -1.82
CA ALA A 140 4.56 26.64 -1.62
C ALA A 140 4.85 26.24 -0.18
N PHE A 141 3.88 25.66 0.50
CA PHE A 141 4.10 25.00 1.77
C PHE A 141 3.48 23.61 1.81
N TYR A 142 4.15 22.73 2.51
CA TYR A 142 3.71 21.38 2.79
C TYR A 142 4.33 20.93 4.10
N TYR A 143 3.49 20.53 5.05
CA TYR A 143 3.92 19.94 6.32
C TYR A 143 3.13 18.69 6.59
N ARG A 144 3.81 17.61 6.92
CA ARG A 144 3.23 16.35 7.30
C ARG A 144 3.79 15.92 8.65
N THR A 145 2.90 15.70 9.61
CA THR A 145 3.24 15.18 10.93
C THR A 145 2.57 13.83 11.10
N ARG A 146 3.29 12.87 11.62
CA ARG A 146 2.79 11.53 11.98
C ARG A 146 3.31 11.16 13.35
N ALA A 147 2.44 10.66 14.19
CA ALA A 147 2.78 10.08 15.48
C ALA A 147 2.14 8.69 15.56
N ASN A 148 2.90 7.73 16.03
CA ASN A 148 2.45 6.38 16.24
C ASN A 148 2.87 5.92 17.63
N VAL A 149 1.97 5.25 18.31
CA VAL A 149 2.20 4.57 19.59
C VAL A 149 1.68 3.15 19.42
N ASP A 150 2.52 2.16 19.68
CA ASP A 150 2.19 0.74 19.56
C ASP A 150 2.60 0.04 20.85
N TYR A 151 1.66 -0.60 21.52
CA TYR A 151 1.86 -1.37 22.72
C TYR A 151 1.50 -2.82 22.49
N THR A 152 2.39 -3.72 22.85
CA THR A 152 2.17 -5.16 22.79
C THR A 152 2.42 -5.76 24.17
N HIS A 153 1.47 -6.57 24.65
CA HIS A 153 1.60 -7.40 25.82
C HIS A 153 1.47 -8.88 25.45
N GLN A 154 2.46 -9.67 25.83
CA GLN A 154 2.49 -11.11 25.57
C GLN A 154 2.03 -11.89 26.80
N PHE A 155 0.82 -12.41 26.76
CA PHE A 155 0.36 -13.40 27.74
C PHE A 155 0.92 -14.78 27.40
N ASP A 156 0.65 -15.77 28.22
CA ASP A 156 1.17 -17.13 27.98
C ASP A 156 0.55 -17.80 26.76
N LYS A 157 -0.66 -17.46 26.38
CA LYS A 157 -1.41 -18.09 25.28
C LYS A 157 -2.01 -17.11 24.29
N LEU A 158 -1.86 -15.82 24.52
CA LEU A 158 -2.40 -14.78 23.65
C LEU A 158 -1.53 -13.53 23.69
N ASP A 159 -1.53 -12.79 22.58
CA ASP A 159 -0.92 -11.48 22.48
C ASP A 159 -2.00 -10.41 22.38
N LEU A 160 -1.84 -9.33 23.15
CA LEU A 160 -2.64 -8.12 23.06
C LEU A 160 -1.81 -7.06 22.35
N ASN A 161 -2.38 -6.46 21.30
CA ASN A 161 -1.81 -5.30 20.62
C ASN A 161 -2.77 -4.11 20.73
N ILE A 162 -2.27 -2.95 21.14
CA ILE A 162 -3.00 -1.69 21.15
C ILE A 162 -2.12 -0.65 20.47
N ALA A 163 -2.63 -0.04 19.40
CA ALA A 163 -1.89 0.96 18.66
C ALA A 163 -2.75 2.20 18.38
N GLY A 164 -2.09 3.33 18.33
CA GLY A 164 -2.70 4.60 17.92
C GLY A 164 -1.81 5.32 16.92
N ASN A 165 -2.42 5.85 15.87
CA ASN A 165 -1.76 6.63 14.85
C ASN A 165 -2.44 8.00 14.73
N PHE A 166 -1.64 9.04 14.62
CA PHE A 166 -2.11 10.39 14.32
C PHE A 166 -1.40 10.92 13.09
N GLY A 167 -2.16 11.52 12.18
CA GLY A 167 -1.66 12.14 10.97
C GLY A 167 -2.23 13.55 10.78
N LEU A 168 -1.35 14.49 10.45
CA LEU A 168 -1.71 15.84 10.08
C LEU A 168 -0.94 16.25 8.83
N SER A 169 -1.65 16.73 7.82
CA SER A 169 -1.03 17.26 6.61
C SER A 169 -1.62 18.63 6.30
N ASN A 170 -0.76 19.64 6.21
CA ASN A 170 -1.11 20.99 5.80
C ASN A 170 -0.35 21.31 4.52
N PHE A 171 -1.03 21.78 3.50
CA PHE A 171 -0.40 22.13 2.23
C PHE A 171 -1.26 23.12 1.43
N ASN A 172 -0.69 23.65 0.38
CA ASN A 172 -1.43 24.47 -0.56
C ASN A 172 -1.26 23.98 -2.00
N PHE A 173 -2.28 24.24 -2.80
CA PHE A 173 -2.28 23.95 -4.23
C PHE A 173 -1.88 25.17 -5.07
N GLN A 174 -1.61 24.88 -6.32
CA GLN A 174 -1.53 25.83 -7.40
C GLN A 174 -2.46 25.32 -8.54
N PRO A 175 -3.21 26.20 -9.22
CA PRO A 175 -3.36 27.66 -9.05
C PRO A 175 -4.30 28.02 -7.89
N GLU A 176 -4.27 29.30 -7.49
CA GLU A 176 -5.03 29.85 -6.38
C GLU A 176 -6.54 30.02 -6.67
N SER A 177 -7.03 29.46 -7.78
CA SER A 177 -8.43 29.60 -8.25
C SER A 177 -9.45 28.82 -7.45
N VAL A 178 -9.02 28.03 -6.51
CA VAL A 178 -9.84 27.23 -5.60
C VAL A 178 -9.29 27.43 -4.18
N ASN A 179 -9.96 26.98 -3.17
CA ASN A 179 -9.42 27.01 -1.81
C ASN A 179 -8.05 26.31 -1.77
N SER A 180 -7.00 27.11 -1.96
CA SER A 180 -5.65 26.62 -2.20
C SER A 180 -5.04 25.95 -0.98
N LYS A 181 -5.52 26.31 0.23
CA LYS A 181 -5.02 25.76 1.48
C LYS A 181 -5.85 24.57 1.90
N GLN A 182 -5.18 23.47 2.22
CA GLN A 182 -5.81 22.24 2.69
C GLN A 182 -5.18 21.76 3.98
N LYS A 183 -6.03 21.17 4.80
CA LYS A 183 -5.62 20.50 6.04
C LYS A 183 -6.33 19.16 6.14
N PHE A 184 -5.54 18.10 6.22
CA PHE A 184 -6.02 16.74 6.42
C PHE A 184 -5.58 16.28 7.80
N THR A 185 -6.53 15.77 8.57
CA THR A 185 -6.28 15.18 9.88
C THR A 185 -6.75 13.72 9.83
N SER A 186 -5.95 12.83 10.33
CA SER A 186 -6.32 11.42 10.48
C SER A 186 -5.98 10.94 11.87
N GLY A 187 -6.81 10.06 12.38
CA GLY A 187 -6.59 9.30 13.60
C GLY A 187 -6.92 7.85 13.33
N ASP A 188 -6.13 6.95 13.86
CA ASP A 188 -6.36 5.52 13.78
C ASP A 188 -6.08 4.93 15.15
N PHE A 189 -7.00 4.12 15.63
CA PHE A 189 -6.86 3.36 16.86
C PHE A 189 -7.09 1.89 16.54
N HIS A 190 -6.15 1.06 16.93
CA HIS A 190 -6.19 -0.38 16.78
C HIS A 190 -6.17 -1.06 18.14
N ALA A 191 -7.00 -2.07 18.30
CA ALA A 191 -6.93 -3.01 19.41
C ALA A 191 -7.15 -4.41 18.88
N GLY A 192 -6.23 -5.33 19.20
CA GLY A 192 -6.28 -6.71 18.72
C GLY A 192 -5.83 -7.70 19.79
N ILE A 193 -6.45 -8.87 19.76
CA ILE A 193 -6.09 -10.03 20.56
C ILE A 193 -5.83 -11.19 19.57
N HIS A 194 -4.67 -11.79 19.68
CA HIS A 194 -4.27 -12.93 18.87
C HIS A 194 -3.90 -14.11 19.76
N PHE A 195 -4.52 -15.25 19.50
CA PHE A 195 -4.25 -16.49 20.25
C PHE A 195 -2.99 -17.17 19.69
N THR A 196 -1.98 -17.41 20.54
CA THR A 196 -0.66 -17.87 20.13
C THR A 196 -0.44 -19.39 20.32
N ASP A 197 -1.31 -20.06 21.08
CA ASP A 197 -1.22 -21.51 21.30
C ASP A 197 -1.96 -22.27 20.19
N GLU A 198 -1.24 -22.66 19.14
CA GLU A 198 -1.78 -23.39 17.99
C GLU A 198 -2.29 -24.80 18.35
N THR A 199 -1.88 -25.34 19.50
CA THR A 199 -2.29 -26.67 19.95
C THR A 199 -3.58 -26.68 20.73
N ALA A 200 -4.10 -25.50 21.08
CA ALA A 200 -5.35 -25.40 21.82
C ALA A 200 -6.55 -25.86 20.98
N PRO A 201 -7.47 -26.64 21.56
CA PRO A 201 -8.64 -27.13 20.82
C PRO A 201 -9.62 -26.03 20.41
N LEU A 202 -9.55 -24.88 21.07
CA LEU A 202 -10.34 -23.67 20.74
C LEU A 202 -9.41 -22.48 20.71
N ARG A 203 -9.42 -21.76 19.61
CA ARG A 203 -8.63 -20.54 19.38
C ARG A 203 -9.55 -19.42 18.92
N PHE A 204 -9.20 -18.20 19.24
CA PHE A 204 -9.94 -17.03 18.75
C PHE A 204 -8.99 -15.87 18.51
N ASN A 205 -9.31 -15.09 17.50
CA ASN A 205 -8.67 -13.84 17.21
C ASN A 205 -9.75 -12.75 17.10
N ALA A 206 -9.43 -11.57 17.55
CA ALA A 206 -10.32 -10.42 17.42
C ALA A 206 -9.50 -9.16 17.26
N GLU A 207 -9.87 -8.32 16.31
CA GLU A 207 -9.28 -7.00 16.14
C GLU A 207 -10.34 -5.97 15.79
N THR A 208 -10.13 -4.76 16.24
CA THR A 208 -10.94 -3.61 15.85
C THR A 208 -10.05 -2.43 15.51
N ASN A 209 -10.41 -1.75 14.43
CA ASN A 209 -9.73 -0.55 13.95
C ASN A 209 -10.76 0.57 13.86
N LEU A 210 -10.48 1.69 14.50
CA LEU A 210 -11.24 2.93 14.40
C LEU A 210 -10.41 3.94 13.63
N LEU A 211 -10.75 4.18 12.37
CA LEU A 211 -10.08 5.18 11.53
C LEU A 211 -10.97 6.41 11.44
N MET A 212 -10.39 7.56 11.68
CA MET A 212 -11.03 8.86 11.51
C MET A 212 -10.21 9.69 10.53
N TYR A 213 -10.87 10.24 9.56
CA TYR A 213 -10.27 11.10 8.56
C TYR A 213 -11.10 12.37 8.40
N GLU A 214 -10.43 13.50 8.36
CA GLU A 214 -11.07 14.79 8.15
C GLU A 214 -10.29 15.60 7.09
N ARG A 215 -10.97 16.00 6.04
CA ARG A 215 -10.56 17.08 5.15
C ARG A 215 -11.26 18.35 5.59
N GLN A 216 -10.51 19.35 6.04
CA GLN A 216 -11.07 20.55 6.69
C GLN A 216 -11.75 21.50 5.70
N HIS A 217 -11.25 21.58 4.46
CA HIS A 217 -11.74 22.56 3.48
C HIS A 217 -12.32 21.89 2.25
N ASN A 218 -13.41 22.43 1.73
CA ASN A 218 -13.95 22.02 0.45
C ASN A 218 -13.06 22.57 -0.69
N MET A 219 -12.78 21.75 -1.68
CA MET A 219 -11.92 22.10 -2.81
C MET A 219 -12.66 22.84 -3.93
N PHE A 220 -13.96 22.64 -4.07
CA PHE A 220 -14.70 22.97 -5.29
C PHE A 220 -15.63 24.18 -5.16
N ASN A 221 -15.83 24.68 -3.97
CA ASN A 221 -16.79 25.73 -3.75
C ASN A 221 -16.27 26.77 -2.74
N GLU A 222 -15.95 27.97 -3.21
CA GLU A 222 -15.45 29.06 -2.34
C GLU A 222 -16.50 29.52 -1.33
N SER A 223 -17.78 29.50 -1.67
CA SER A 223 -18.86 29.86 -0.74
C SER A 223 -19.02 28.85 0.40
N GLU A 224 -18.53 27.64 0.20
CA GLU A 224 -18.55 26.55 1.19
C GLU A 224 -17.12 26.14 1.62
N ALA A 225 -16.16 27.05 1.47
CA ALA A 225 -14.73 26.79 1.70
C ALA A 225 -14.40 26.19 3.06
N ASN A 226 -15.23 26.46 4.07
CA ASN A 226 -15.05 25.95 5.43
C ASN A 226 -15.83 24.66 5.72
N THR A 227 -16.55 24.12 4.74
CA THR A 227 -17.25 22.86 4.89
C THR A 227 -16.29 21.69 4.61
N GLY A 228 -15.88 21.04 5.66
CA GLY A 228 -15.07 19.84 5.58
C GLY A 228 -15.91 18.58 5.44
N ILE A 229 -15.26 17.51 5.10
CA ILE A 229 -15.82 16.16 5.16
C ILE A 229 -15.07 15.34 6.18
N LYS A 230 -15.83 14.58 6.98
CA LYS A 230 -15.30 13.64 7.96
C LYS A 230 -15.77 12.24 7.59
N GLU A 231 -14.84 11.32 7.65
CA GLU A 231 -15.09 9.90 7.48
C GLU A 231 -14.64 9.17 8.73
N THR A 232 -15.49 8.30 9.24
CA THR A 232 -15.16 7.41 10.35
C THR A 232 -15.41 5.99 9.86
N ILE A 233 -14.37 5.15 9.92
CA ILE A 233 -14.46 3.73 9.57
C ILE A 233 -14.22 2.94 10.84
N ILE A 234 -15.17 2.08 11.20
CA ILE A 234 -15.00 1.09 12.25
C ILE A 234 -14.93 -0.26 11.57
N ARG A 235 -13.76 -0.88 11.61
CA ARG A 235 -13.55 -2.22 11.08
C ARG A 235 -13.30 -3.17 12.23
N THR A 236 -14.13 -4.18 12.36
CA THR A 236 -13.98 -5.23 13.35
C THR A 236 -13.86 -6.57 12.63
N LYS A 237 -12.84 -7.33 12.95
CA LYS A 237 -12.64 -8.70 12.48
C LYS A 237 -12.50 -9.62 13.67
N GLY A 238 -12.96 -10.84 13.51
CA GLY A 238 -12.76 -11.87 14.49
C GLY A 238 -13.02 -13.23 13.90
N ASP A 239 -12.35 -14.21 14.45
CA ASP A 239 -12.56 -15.62 14.13
C ASP A 239 -12.50 -16.47 15.38
N VAL A 240 -13.25 -17.56 15.32
CA VAL A 240 -13.18 -18.63 16.31
C VAL A 240 -12.97 -19.92 15.57
N THR A 241 -11.87 -20.62 15.92
CA THR A 241 -11.48 -21.89 15.31
C THR A 241 -11.52 -22.99 16.36
N GLY A 242 -12.27 -24.05 16.09
CA GLY A 242 -12.35 -25.26 16.89
C GLY A 242 -11.69 -26.44 16.17
N ALA A 243 -10.83 -27.18 16.86
CA ALA A 243 -10.28 -28.45 16.38
C ALA A 243 -11.28 -29.58 16.67
N ILE A 244 -11.64 -30.36 15.64
CA ILE A 244 -12.49 -31.56 15.77
C ILE A 244 -11.60 -32.80 15.89
N GLY A 245 -10.40 -32.75 15.37
CA GLY A 245 -9.38 -33.78 15.37
C GLY A 245 -8.02 -33.18 15.08
N ASP A 246 -7.00 -34.02 14.93
CA ASP A 246 -5.61 -33.57 14.75
C ASP A 246 -5.40 -32.77 13.43
N GLN A 247 -6.28 -33.00 12.43
CA GLN A 247 -6.13 -32.44 11.08
C GLN A 247 -7.42 -31.75 10.58
N GLN A 248 -8.40 -31.53 11.46
CA GLN A 248 -9.70 -31.01 11.09
C GLN A 248 -10.05 -29.79 11.94
N LEU A 249 -10.37 -28.71 11.27
CA LEU A 249 -10.72 -27.44 11.90
C LEU A 249 -12.08 -26.95 11.39
N ILE A 250 -12.86 -26.37 12.29
CA ILE A 250 -14.01 -25.55 11.93
C ILE A 250 -13.74 -24.13 12.39
N THR A 251 -13.89 -23.19 11.48
CA THR A 251 -13.72 -21.77 11.76
C THR A 251 -14.98 -21.01 11.40
N ILE A 252 -15.33 -20.05 12.24
CA ILE A 252 -16.32 -19.03 11.94
C ILE A 252 -15.59 -17.69 12.00
N ALA A 253 -15.43 -17.06 10.84
CA ALA A 253 -14.84 -15.74 10.72
C ALA A 253 -15.91 -14.69 10.45
N LEU A 254 -15.71 -13.50 10.99
CA LEU A 254 -16.59 -12.35 10.85
C LEU A 254 -15.76 -11.11 10.55
N GLU A 255 -16.19 -10.35 9.55
CA GLU A 255 -15.65 -9.02 9.27
C GLU A 255 -16.82 -8.02 9.15
N MET A 256 -16.75 -6.95 9.93
CA MET A 256 -17.73 -5.86 9.90
C MET A 256 -17.03 -4.55 9.58
N ASN A 257 -17.53 -3.82 8.61
CA ASN A 257 -17.07 -2.47 8.28
C ASN A 257 -18.25 -1.51 8.36
N ASN A 258 -18.10 -0.48 9.21
CA ASN A 258 -19.04 0.64 9.30
C ASN A 258 -18.36 1.87 8.75
N LEU A 259 -18.95 2.50 7.74
CA LEU A 259 -18.47 3.75 7.16
C LEU A 259 -19.50 4.84 7.48
N LEU A 260 -19.05 5.83 8.21
CA LEU A 260 -19.86 6.96 8.66
C LEU A 260 -19.30 8.25 8.12
N TYR A 261 -20.12 9.00 7.39
CA TYR A 261 -19.76 10.29 6.81
C TYR A 261 -20.46 11.42 7.52
N ASN A 262 -19.76 12.54 7.69
CA ASN A 262 -20.30 13.77 8.27
C ASN A 262 -19.68 14.99 7.57
N GLY A 263 -20.37 16.12 7.64
CA GLY A 263 -19.96 17.37 7.02
C GLY A 263 -20.58 17.56 5.64
N TYR A 264 -19.76 17.91 4.64
CA TYR A 264 -20.23 18.15 3.27
C TYR A 264 -20.51 16.84 2.53
N THR A 265 -21.63 16.21 2.85
CA THR A 265 -22.06 14.92 2.30
C THR A 265 -23.12 15.04 1.22
N LYS A 266 -23.72 16.23 1.07
CA LYS A 266 -24.82 16.52 0.13
C LYS A 266 -24.56 17.77 -0.67
N ASN A 267 -25.06 17.78 -1.90
CA ASN A 267 -25.18 19.01 -2.67
C ASN A 267 -26.32 19.87 -2.09
N VAL A 268 -25.99 21.06 -1.61
CA VAL A 268 -26.98 21.95 -0.98
C VAL A 268 -28.05 22.42 -2.00
N SER A 269 -27.68 22.55 -3.27
CA SER A 269 -28.58 23.05 -4.32
C SER A 269 -29.51 21.99 -4.91
N THR A 270 -29.02 20.76 -5.09
CA THR A 270 -29.79 19.66 -5.71
C THR A 270 -30.34 18.67 -4.70
N GLY A 271 -29.79 18.67 -3.47
CA GLY A 271 -30.12 17.69 -2.45
C GLY A 271 -29.50 16.30 -2.65
N ASP A 272 -28.73 16.14 -3.75
CA ASP A 272 -28.08 14.87 -4.06
C ASP A 272 -27.05 14.50 -2.99
N GLU A 273 -27.10 13.27 -2.54
CA GLU A 273 -26.10 12.75 -1.59
C GLU A 273 -24.86 12.25 -2.32
N TYR A 274 -23.71 12.82 -1.98
CA TYR A 274 -22.40 12.34 -2.47
C TYR A 274 -21.90 11.14 -1.70
N PHE A 275 -22.18 11.11 -0.38
CA PHE A 275 -21.71 10.07 0.53
C PHE A 275 -22.84 9.66 1.46
N LYS A 276 -23.02 8.35 1.59
CA LYS A 276 -24.01 7.73 2.49
C LYS A 276 -23.30 6.86 3.51
N ASN A 277 -23.85 6.82 4.70
CA ASN A 277 -23.43 5.86 5.71
C ASN A 277 -23.81 4.45 5.26
N TYR A 278 -22.91 3.49 5.44
CA TYR A 278 -23.22 2.10 5.17
C TYR A 278 -22.46 1.17 6.11
N THR A 279 -22.98 -0.05 6.24
CA THR A 279 -22.37 -1.12 7.01
C THR A 279 -22.31 -2.37 6.12
N THR A 280 -21.15 -3.03 6.11
CA THR A 280 -21.00 -4.36 5.53
C THR A 280 -20.65 -5.35 6.62
N LEU A 281 -21.24 -6.53 6.55
CA LEU A 281 -20.94 -7.65 7.42
C LEU A 281 -20.68 -8.87 6.56
N LEU A 282 -19.48 -9.41 6.65
CA LEU A 282 -19.09 -10.68 6.04
C LEU A 282 -19.02 -11.73 7.13
N LEU A 283 -19.76 -12.82 6.95
CA LEU A 283 -19.65 -14.02 7.75
C LEU A 283 -19.10 -15.14 6.89
N ASN A 284 -18.02 -15.75 7.32
CA ASN A 284 -17.36 -16.83 6.60
C ASN A 284 -17.17 -18.05 7.52
N PRO A 285 -18.17 -18.95 7.60
CA PRO A 285 -17.99 -20.26 8.21
C PRO A 285 -17.30 -21.21 7.22
N TYR A 286 -16.27 -21.91 7.69
CA TYR A 286 -15.57 -22.89 6.88
C TYR A 286 -15.01 -24.06 7.68
N TYR A 287 -14.82 -25.16 6.98
CA TYR A 287 -14.17 -26.38 7.44
C TYR A 287 -12.86 -26.55 6.70
N GLU A 288 -11.82 -26.94 7.40
CA GLU A 288 -10.50 -27.25 6.86
C GLU A 288 -10.09 -28.67 7.24
N LEU A 289 -9.57 -29.40 6.26
CA LEU A 289 -8.87 -30.65 6.41
C LEU A 289 -7.46 -30.48 5.81
N ASP A 290 -6.43 -30.66 6.59
CA ASP A 290 -5.03 -30.65 6.14
C ASP A 290 -4.34 -31.92 6.59
N ASN A 291 -4.19 -32.88 5.68
CA ASN A 291 -3.46 -34.13 5.91
C ASN A 291 -2.37 -34.32 4.84
N ASP A 292 -1.63 -35.42 4.93
CA ASP A 292 -0.48 -35.68 4.05
C ASP A 292 -0.84 -35.70 2.56
N ASP A 293 -2.07 -36.10 2.22
CA ASP A 293 -2.53 -36.28 0.84
C ASP A 293 -3.42 -35.14 0.35
N TRP A 294 -4.21 -34.51 1.24
CA TRP A 294 -5.26 -33.57 0.88
C TRP A 294 -5.24 -32.31 1.75
N LYS A 295 -5.37 -31.17 1.09
CA LYS A 295 -5.75 -29.91 1.73
C LYS A 295 -7.11 -29.49 1.18
N LEU A 296 -8.10 -29.50 2.05
CA LEU A 296 -9.48 -29.20 1.69
C LEU A 296 -9.98 -28.03 2.54
N HIS A 297 -10.50 -27.02 1.88
CA HIS A 297 -11.21 -25.92 2.49
C HIS A 297 -12.62 -25.84 1.90
N ILE A 298 -13.64 -25.92 2.75
CA ILE A 298 -15.05 -25.83 2.34
C ILE A 298 -15.73 -24.81 3.22
N GLY A 299 -16.19 -23.73 2.61
CA GLY A 299 -16.86 -22.65 3.29
C GLY A 299 -17.88 -21.93 2.43
N ALA A 300 -18.42 -20.87 2.99
CA ALA A 300 -19.29 -19.93 2.30
C ALA A 300 -19.04 -18.51 2.80
N ASN A 301 -19.05 -17.57 1.88
CA ASN A 301 -19.05 -16.15 2.20
C ASN A 301 -20.50 -15.65 2.19
N VAL A 302 -20.96 -15.13 3.29
CA VAL A 302 -22.28 -14.52 3.46
C VAL A 302 -22.08 -13.02 3.69
N ASP A 303 -22.37 -12.23 2.65
CA ASP A 303 -22.27 -10.77 2.68
C ASP A 303 -23.62 -10.15 3.00
N LEU A 304 -23.66 -9.33 4.03
CA LEU A 304 -24.78 -8.47 4.38
C LEU A 304 -24.35 -7.01 4.21
N SER A 305 -25.17 -6.23 3.51
CA SER A 305 -24.89 -4.81 3.29
C SER A 305 -26.10 -3.97 3.66
N PHE A 306 -25.87 -2.99 4.52
CA PHE A 306 -26.90 -2.05 4.98
C PHE A 306 -26.57 -0.67 4.41
N GLY A 307 -27.55 -0.02 3.79
CA GLY A 307 -27.35 1.25 3.08
C GLY A 307 -27.13 1.12 1.57
N PHE A 308 -27.24 -0.11 1.02
CA PHE A 308 -27.18 -0.40 -0.41
C PHE A 308 -28.47 -1.09 -0.90
N ASP A 309 -28.71 -1.06 -2.20
CA ASP A 309 -29.90 -1.70 -2.82
C ASP A 309 -29.88 -3.24 -2.69
N LYS A 310 -28.68 -3.83 -2.75
CA LYS A 310 -28.50 -5.28 -2.57
C LYS A 310 -27.95 -5.54 -1.17
N SER A 311 -28.80 -6.02 -0.31
CA SER A 311 -28.48 -6.22 1.11
C SER A 311 -27.92 -7.61 1.46
N PHE A 312 -27.99 -8.56 0.54
CA PHE A 312 -27.58 -9.95 0.79
C PHE A 312 -26.89 -10.57 -0.41
N ARG A 313 -25.80 -11.28 -0.17
CA ARG A 313 -25.07 -12.09 -1.15
C ARG A 313 -24.51 -13.32 -0.44
N ILE A 314 -24.55 -14.46 -1.12
CA ILE A 314 -23.86 -15.67 -0.68
C ILE A 314 -23.01 -16.22 -1.83
N SER A 315 -21.80 -16.66 -1.53
CA SER A 315 -20.91 -17.31 -2.49
C SER A 315 -20.19 -18.48 -1.83
N PRO A 316 -19.95 -19.58 -2.55
CA PRO A 316 -19.13 -20.68 -2.05
C PRO A 316 -17.68 -20.23 -1.90
N ASP A 317 -16.99 -20.81 -0.94
CA ASP A 317 -15.56 -20.65 -0.68
C ASP A 317 -14.96 -22.07 -0.55
N ILE A 318 -14.47 -22.59 -1.68
CA ILE A 318 -14.05 -23.99 -1.76
C ILE A 318 -12.70 -24.08 -2.46
N THR A 319 -11.75 -24.71 -1.80
CA THR A 319 -10.44 -25.04 -2.36
C THR A 319 -10.09 -26.48 -2.02
N ALA A 320 -9.61 -27.23 -3.00
CA ALA A 320 -9.10 -28.58 -2.82
C ALA A 320 -7.73 -28.72 -3.49
N GLN A 321 -6.78 -29.29 -2.80
CA GLN A 321 -5.44 -29.60 -3.28
C GLN A 321 -5.11 -31.06 -2.92
N TYR A 322 -4.47 -31.74 -3.86
CA TYR A 322 -4.00 -33.13 -3.72
C TYR A 322 -2.50 -33.21 -3.97
#